data_c661a6a0f07077d12d04034a17ca95d7
#
_entry.id   c661a6a0f07077d12d04034a17ca95d7
#
_cell.length_a   1.000
_cell.length_b   1.000
_cell.length_c   1.000
_cell.angle_alpha   90.00
_cell.angle_beta   90.00
_cell.angle_gamma   90.00
#
_symmetry.space_group_name_H-M   'P 1'
#
loop_
_entity.id
_entity.type
_entity.pdbx_description
1 polymer ?
#
loop_
_entity_poly.entity_id
_entity_poly.type
_entity_poly.pdbx_seq_one_letter_code
_entity_poly.pdbx_strand_id
1 'polypeptide(L)'
;MYKRQEVILCAGSINSPKILQLSGIGNETYLKSLGIEVINNLVGVGENLQDHLEMYIQYKSKKNETLHSLATNFLYQAIEGSKWFLFKKGRLANSHLELGGFVKSDKSYNHPNLQFHFFPYLVINHGLENPNFEAFQFHVCPNRPKSRGFVKIKTNNYKDDPKIQFNYLKHEDDLKQMREGVGIAKKICLLYTSDAADDAS
;
A
#
# COMPACT_ATOMS: atom_id res chain seq x y z
N MET A 1 45.01 8.93 7.47
CA MET A 1 43.70 9.46 7.88
C MET A 1 42.62 8.49 7.33
N TYR A 2 42.07 7.69 8.21
CA TYR A 2 41.02 6.71 7.81
C TYR A 2 39.69 7.48 7.61
N LYS A 3 39.24 7.57 6.37
CA LYS A 3 37.93 8.12 6.02
C LYS A 3 37.07 6.97 5.57
N ARG A 4 36.04 6.56 6.23
CA ARG A 4 35.09 5.46 5.92
C ARG A 4 35.53 4.14 6.52
N GLN A 5 35.35 4.00 7.80
CA GLN A 5 35.57 2.76 8.54
C GLN A 5 34.35 1.82 8.47
N GLU A 6 33.16 2.36 8.20
CA GLU A 6 31.91 1.64 8.16
C GLU A 6 30.98 2.24 7.11
N VAL A 7 30.17 1.40 6.45
CA VAL A 7 29.17 1.83 5.48
C VAL A 7 27.80 1.31 5.90
N ILE A 8 26.87 2.23 6.12
CA ILE A 8 25.49 1.91 6.51
C ILE A 8 24.57 2.07 5.30
N LEU A 9 23.87 0.99 4.91
CA LEU A 9 22.92 0.98 3.80
C LEU A 9 21.49 1.21 4.32
N CYS A 10 20.92 2.37 3.99
CA CYS A 10 19.56 2.78 4.36
C CYS A 10 18.71 3.12 3.13
N ALA A 11 18.87 2.38 2.03
CA ALA A 11 18.22 2.68 0.75
C ALA A 11 16.85 1.97 0.55
N GLY A 12 16.29 1.41 1.60
CA GLY A 12 15.00 0.71 1.59
C GLY A 12 15.07 -0.71 1.03
N SER A 13 13.93 -1.39 1.00
CA SER A 13 13.80 -2.81 0.65
C SER A 13 14.12 -3.13 -0.82
N ILE A 14 14.12 -2.15 -1.69
CA ILE A 14 14.42 -2.29 -3.12
C ILE A 14 15.88 -1.97 -3.41
N ASN A 15 16.34 -0.77 -3.00
CA ASN A 15 17.66 -0.32 -3.40
C ASN A 15 18.78 -0.88 -2.51
N SER A 16 18.56 -1.19 -1.24
CA SER A 16 19.60 -1.81 -0.41
C SER A 16 20.06 -3.17 -0.97
N PRO A 17 19.16 -4.13 -1.30
CA PRO A 17 19.59 -5.37 -1.94
C PRO A 17 20.15 -5.15 -3.35
N LYS A 18 19.68 -4.15 -4.11
CA LYS A 18 20.28 -3.78 -5.41
C LYS A 18 21.74 -3.37 -5.23
N ILE A 19 22.04 -2.49 -4.28
CA ILE A 19 23.41 -2.03 -4.00
C ILE A 19 24.29 -3.19 -3.56
N LEU A 20 23.81 -4.06 -2.66
CA LEU A 20 24.56 -5.22 -2.21
C LEU A 20 24.92 -6.15 -3.38
N GLN A 21 23.95 -6.49 -4.23
CA GLN A 21 24.17 -7.36 -5.39
C GLN A 21 25.19 -6.74 -6.37
N LEU A 22 25.05 -5.46 -6.69
CA LEU A 22 26.02 -4.74 -7.55
C LEU A 22 27.42 -4.66 -6.93
N SER A 23 27.50 -4.76 -5.59
CA SER A 23 28.77 -4.77 -4.85
C SER A 23 29.33 -6.17 -4.67
N GLY A 24 28.82 -7.19 -5.35
CA GLY A 24 29.30 -8.57 -5.26
C GLY A 24 28.84 -9.33 -4.02
N ILE A 25 27.79 -8.86 -3.33
CA ILE A 25 27.22 -9.51 -2.15
C ILE A 25 25.83 -10.05 -2.49
N GLY A 26 25.67 -11.35 -2.57
CA GLY A 26 24.42 -12.00 -2.97
C GLY A 26 24.62 -13.45 -3.39
N ASN A 27 23.66 -13.99 -4.15
CA ASN A 27 23.78 -15.35 -4.67
C ASN A 27 24.92 -15.46 -5.69
N GLU A 28 25.91 -16.28 -5.39
CA GLU A 28 27.16 -16.42 -6.19
C GLU A 28 26.87 -16.80 -7.64
N THR A 29 26.06 -17.83 -7.87
CA THR A 29 25.75 -18.31 -9.22
C THR A 29 25.07 -17.21 -10.04
N TYR A 30 24.13 -16.49 -9.42
CA TYR A 30 23.42 -15.41 -10.08
C TYR A 30 24.33 -14.23 -10.42
N LEU A 31 25.15 -13.78 -9.46
CA LEU A 31 26.08 -12.65 -9.68
C LEU A 31 27.12 -12.95 -10.74
N LYS A 32 27.70 -14.16 -10.72
CA LYS A 32 28.64 -14.62 -11.77
C LYS A 32 28.01 -14.63 -13.16
N SER A 33 26.73 -15.01 -13.28
CA SER A 33 26.03 -14.99 -14.57
C SER A 33 25.86 -13.59 -15.15
N LEU A 34 25.96 -12.55 -14.32
CA LEU A 34 25.91 -11.14 -14.71
C LEU A 34 27.31 -10.51 -14.86
N GLY A 35 28.38 -11.30 -14.75
CA GLY A 35 29.76 -10.81 -14.82
C GLY A 35 30.20 -10.00 -13.60
N ILE A 36 29.58 -10.21 -12.44
CA ILE A 36 29.93 -9.54 -11.20
C ILE A 36 30.86 -10.44 -10.38
N GLU A 37 31.98 -9.87 -9.94
CA GLU A 37 32.88 -10.54 -8.99
C GLU A 37 32.19 -10.70 -7.64
N VAL A 38 32.24 -11.94 -7.10
CA VAL A 38 31.57 -12.26 -5.84
C VAL A 38 32.51 -12.00 -4.68
N ILE A 39 32.14 -11.05 -3.81
CA ILE A 39 32.87 -10.74 -2.58
C ILE A 39 32.34 -11.61 -1.44
N ASN A 40 31.01 -11.79 -1.38
CA ASN A 40 30.41 -12.60 -0.32
C ASN A 40 29.14 -13.32 -0.85
N ASN A 41 29.10 -14.63 -0.72
CA ASN A 41 27.94 -15.44 -1.11
C ASN A 41 26.87 -15.40 -0.01
N LEU A 42 25.96 -14.46 -0.11
CA LEU A 42 24.78 -14.31 0.77
C LEU A 42 23.50 -14.53 -0.04
N VAL A 43 23.03 -15.77 -0.08
CA VAL A 43 21.89 -16.20 -0.91
C VAL A 43 20.57 -15.50 -0.57
N GLY A 44 20.44 -14.97 0.64
CA GLY A 44 19.22 -14.25 1.09
C GLY A 44 19.10 -12.82 0.58
N VAL A 45 20.15 -12.25 0.00
CA VAL A 45 20.11 -10.85 -0.50
C VAL A 45 19.17 -10.74 -1.69
N GLY A 46 18.13 -9.91 -1.50
CA GLY A 46 17.07 -9.71 -2.49
C GLY A 46 15.97 -10.78 -2.47
N GLU A 47 16.02 -11.74 -1.58
CA GLU A 47 14.95 -12.72 -1.37
C GLU A 47 13.98 -12.27 -0.26
N ASN A 48 12.87 -13.01 -0.10
CA ASN A 48 11.84 -12.76 0.93
C ASN A 48 11.11 -11.41 0.85
N LEU A 49 11.02 -10.80 -0.30
CA LEU A 49 10.25 -9.57 -0.48
C LEU A 49 8.80 -9.82 -0.08
N GLN A 50 8.27 -8.93 0.76
CA GLN A 50 6.89 -8.94 1.23
C GLN A 50 6.29 -7.56 1.01
N ASP A 51 5.00 -7.54 0.74
CA ASP A 51 4.26 -6.29 0.57
C ASP A 51 2.78 -6.51 0.89
N HIS A 52 2.08 -5.44 1.26
CA HIS A 52 0.64 -5.45 1.49
C HIS A 52 -0.09 -5.22 0.17
N LEU A 53 -0.64 -6.30 -0.42
CA LEU A 53 -1.59 -6.18 -1.51
C LEU A 53 -2.92 -5.69 -0.95
N GLU A 54 -3.40 -4.57 -1.44
CA GLU A 54 -4.72 -4.04 -1.07
C GLU A 54 -5.75 -4.32 -2.16
N MET A 55 -6.97 -4.59 -1.73
CA MET A 55 -8.14 -4.55 -2.59
C MET A 55 -9.02 -3.36 -2.22
N TYR A 56 -9.52 -2.67 -3.22
CA TYR A 56 -10.41 -1.53 -3.08
C TYR A 56 -11.86 -1.95 -3.32
N ILE A 57 -12.73 -1.68 -2.35
CA ILE A 57 -14.16 -1.81 -2.49
C ILE A 57 -14.72 -0.40 -2.59
N GLN A 58 -15.29 -0.06 -3.72
CA GLN A 58 -15.65 1.30 -4.10
C GLN A 58 -17.16 1.46 -4.16
N TYR A 59 -17.66 2.57 -3.61
CA TYR A 59 -19.08 2.89 -3.57
C TYR A 59 -19.33 4.34 -3.99
N LYS A 60 -20.39 4.55 -4.76
CA LYS A 60 -20.90 5.87 -5.03
C LYS A 60 -21.65 6.39 -3.82
N SER A 61 -21.37 7.62 -3.39
CA SER A 61 -22.10 8.29 -2.30
C SER A 61 -23.35 8.98 -2.85
N LYS A 62 -24.45 8.91 -2.10
CA LYS A 62 -25.65 9.69 -2.36
C LYS A 62 -25.58 11.12 -1.76
N LYS A 63 -24.63 11.34 -0.85
CA LYS A 63 -24.44 12.60 -0.13
C LYS A 63 -23.15 13.29 -0.55
N ASN A 64 -23.11 14.62 -0.49
CA ASN A 64 -21.94 15.44 -0.79
C ASN A 64 -21.03 15.57 0.45
N GLU A 65 -20.61 14.46 1.02
CA GLU A 65 -19.83 14.40 2.26
C GLU A 65 -18.40 13.88 2.05
N THR A 66 -18.04 13.57 0.79
CA THR A 66 -16.70 13.04 0.46
C THR A 66 -15.69 14.16 0.18
N LEU A 67 -14.46 13.81 -0.18
CA LEU A 67 -13.43 14.77 -0.57
C LEU A 67 -13.54 15.20 -2.04
N HIS A 68 -14.60 14.81 -2.76
CA HIS A 68 -14.77 15.11 -4.17
C HIS A 68 -14.77 16.63 -4.43
N SER A 69 -15.57 17.39 -3.67
CA SER A 69 -15.61 18.84 -3.79
C SER A 69 -14.26 19.51 -3.49
N LEU A 70 -13.47 18.95 -2.55
CA LEU A 70 -12.13 19.43 -2.26
C LEU A 70 -11.16 19.16 -3.42
N ALA A 71 -11.33 18.07 -4.12
CA ALA A 71 -10.47 17.71 -5.27
C ALA A 71 -10.83 18.47 -6.56
N THR A 72 -12.11 18.87 -6.75
CA THR A 72 -12.62 19.32 -8.05
C THR A 72 -13.12 20.78 -8.07
N ASN A 73 -13.42 21.39 -6.91
CA ASN A 73 -14.01 22.73 -6.85
C ASN A 73 -13.01 23.75 -6.29
N PHE A 74 -12.52 24.64 -7.16
CA PHE A 74 -11.55 25.67 -6.80
C PHE A 74 -12.03 26.62 -5.68
N LEU A 75 -13.29 27.02 -5.70
CA LEU A 75 -13.83 27.91 -4.66
C LEU A 75 -13.85 27.23 -3.30
N TYR A 76 -14.23 25.95 -3.27
CA TYR A 76 -14.21 25.16 -2.06
C TYR A 76 -12.78 24.94 -1.53
N GLN A 77 -11.82 24.69 -2.43
CA GLN A 77 -10.39 24.63 -2.08
C GLN A 77 -9.88 25.92 -1.45
N ALA A 78 -10.26 27.07 -2.02
CA ALA A 78 -9.86 28.38 -1.49
C ALA A 78 -10.44 28.62 -0.10
N ILE A 79 -11.71 28.26 0.15
CA ILE A 79 -12.36 28.37 1.45
C ILE A 79 -11.68 27.47 2.48
N GLU A 80 -11.50 26.20 2.19
CA GLU A 80 -10.85 25.25 3.10
C GLU A 80 -9.36 25.58 3.32
N GLY A 81 -8.67 26.05 2.27
CA GLY A 81 -7.31 26.57 2.37
C GLY A 81 -7.20 27.78 3.30
N SER A 82 -8.14 28.72 3.20
CA SER A 82 -8.21 29.88 4.09
C SER A 82 -8.47 29.49 5.54
N LYS A 83 -9.39 28.55 5.77
CA LYS A 83 -9.66 28.01 7.12
C LYS A 83 -8.42 27.37 7.73
N TRP A 84 -7.69 26.59 6.93
CA TRP A 84 -6.47 25.97 7.39
C TRP A 84 -5.36 26.99 7.68
N PHE A 85 -5.18 27.95 6.77
CA PHE A 85 -4.13 28.96 6.91
C PHE A 85 -4.33 29.82 8.15
N LEU A 86 -5.56 30.35 8.34
CA LEU A 86 -5.89 31.28 9.41
C LEU A 86 -6.13 30.59 10.76
N PHE A 87 -6.79 29.44 10.76
CA PHE A 87 -7.30 28.83 11.99
C PHE A 87 -6.73 27.43 12.26
N LYS A 88 -5.94 26.86 11.34
CA LYS A 88 -5.46 25.46 11.39
C LYS A 88 -6.59 24.44 11.58
N LYS A 89 -7.75 24.73 10.97
CA LYS A 89 -8.99 23.93 11.04
C LYS A 89 -9.51 23.62 9.63
N GLY A 90 -10.53 22.80 9.56
CA GLY A 90 -11.17 22.38 8.31
C GLY A 90 -10.61 21.09 7.75
N ARG A 91 -11.09 20.70 6.58
CA ARG A 91 -10.74 19.40 5.96
C ARG A 91 -9.26 19.25 5.62
N LEU A 92 -8.55 20.34 5.35
CA LEU A 92 -7.11 20.32 5.10
C LEU A 92 -6.25 20.17 6.37
N ALA A 93 -6.84 20.23 7.56
CA ALA A 93 -6.14 20.01 8.81
C ALA A 93 -6.04 18.51 9.20
N ASN A 94 -6.84 17.66 8.58
CA ASN A 94 -6.95 16.24 8.89
C ASN A 94 -6.21 15.39 7.85
N SER A 95 -5.82 14.18 8.25
CA SER A 95 -5.40 13.14 7.31
C SER A 95 -6.58 12.73 6.44
N HIS A 96 -6.33 12.46 5.16
CA HIS A 96 -7.37 11.95 4.26
C HIS A 96 -7.75 10.49 4.54
N LEU A 97 -6.90 9.75 5.24
CA LEU A 97 -7.15 8.40 5.76
C LEU A 97 -7.54 8.50 7.25
N GLU A 98 -8.73 9.04 7.51
CA GLU A 98 -9.17 9.36 8.87
C GLU A 98 -9.58 8.12 9.67
N LEU A 99 -10.03 7.08 9.00
CA LEU A 99 -10.55 5.87 9.62
C LEU A 99 -9.79 4.64 9.14
N GLY A 100 -9.46 3.78 10.07
CA GLY A 100 -8.83 2.50 9.81
C GLY A 100 -9.06 1.52 10.95
N GLY A 101 -8.74 0.29 10.73
CA GLY A 101 -8.92 -0.72 11.75
C GLY A 101 -8.16 -2.00 11.46
N PHE A 102 -7.92 -2.74 12.54
CA PHE A 102 -7.34 -4.07 12.47
C PHE A 102 -8.35 -5.07 13.00
N VAL A 103 -8.69 -6.07 12.20
CA VAL A 103 -9.71 -7.07 12.55
C VAL A 103 -9.20 -8.48 12.37
N LYS A 104 -9.81 -9.41 13.10
CA LYS A 104 -9.66 -10.84 12.85
C LYS A 104 -10.70 -11.26 11.83
N SER A 105 -10.28 -11.86 10.72
CA SER A 105 -11.22 -12.42 9.74
C SER A 105 -11.97 -13.62 10.30
N ASP A 106 -11.35 -14.35 11.23
CA ASP A 106 -11.94 -15.49 11.95
C ASP A 106 -11.44 -15.52 13.39
N LYS A 107 -12.24 -16.12 14.29
CA LYS A 107 -11.93 -16.24 15.73
C LYS A 107 -10.69 -17.10 16.01
N SER A 108 -10.28 -17.97 15.10
CA SER A 108 -9.09 -18.82 15.24
C SER A 108 -7.77 -18.06 15.18
N TYR A 109 -7.76 -16.84 14.64
CA TYR A 109 -6.55 -16.01 14.64
C TYR A 109 -6.27 -15.45 16.04
N ASN A 110 -5.02 -15.56 16.50
CA ASN A 110 -4.61 -15.03 17.81
C ASN A 110 -4.58 -13.49 17.82
N HIS A 111 -4.31 -12.86 16.66
CA HIS A 111 -4.29 -11.40 16.50
C HIS A 111 -5.00 -10.98 15.21
N PRO A 112 -5.33 -9.68 15.08
CA PRO A 112 -5.87 -9.16 13.84
C PRO A 112 -4.97 -9.51 12.65
N ASN A 113 -5.55 -10.12 11.64
CA ASN A 113 -4.85 -10.55 10.43
C ASN A 113 -5.20 -9.71 9.20
N LEU A 114 -6.18 -8.81 9.34
CA LEU A 114 -6.58 -7.88 8.29
C LEU A 114 -6.46 -6.44 8.77
N GLN A 115 -6.08 -5.56 7.86
CA GLN A 115 -6.08 -4.12 8.01
C GLN A 115 -7.08 -3.50 7.06
N PHE A 116 -7.81 -2.51 7.55
CA PHE A 116 -8.76 -1.71 6.78
C PHE A 116 -8.35 -0.26 6.81
N HIS A 117 -8.52 0.42 5.66
CA HIS A 117 -8.46 1.86 5.55
C HIS A 117 -9.74 2.34 4.89
N PHE A 118 -10.32 3.40 5.41
CA PHE A 118 -11.42 4.12 4.78
C PHE A 118 -10.88 5.40 4.13
N PHE A 119 -11.24 5.61 2.87
CA PHE A 119 -10.87 6.80 2.15
C PHE A 119 -12.13 7.45 1.56
N PRO A 120 -12.52 8.64 2.04
CA PRO A 120 -13.73 9.34 1.60
C PRO A 120 -13.54 10.00 0.22
N TYR A 121 -12.91 9.29 -0.70
CA TYR A 121 -12.67 9.68 -2.09
C TYR A 121 -12.45 8.45 -2.95
N LEU A 122 -12.73 8.56 -4.24
CA LEU A 122 -12.48 7.50 -5.20
C LEU A 122 -11.15 7.75 -5.93
N VAL A 123 -10.22 6.84 -5.80
CA VAL A 123 -8.97 6.87 -6.56
C VAL A 123 -9.16 6.09 -7.85
N ILE A 124 -9.08 6.78 -8.98
CA ILE A 124 -9.13 6.20 -10.32
C ILE A 124 -7.75 6.31 -10.95
N ASN A 125 -7.32 5.25 -11.65
CA ASN A 125 -6.06 5.24 -12.40
C ASN A 125 -4.87 5.80 -11.58
N HIS A 126 -4.68 5.27 -10.36
CA HIS A 126 -3.62 5.72 -9.42
C HIS A 126 -3.65 7.22 -9.09
N GLY A 127 -4.82 7.86 -9.14
CA GLY A 127 -4.99 9.28 -8.84
C GLY A 127 -4.73 10.22 -10.03
N LEU A 128 -4.56 9.68 -11.22
CA LEU A 128 -4.40 10.47 -12.45
C LEU A 128 -5.73 11.02 -12.98
N GLU A 129 -6.85 10.46 -12.53
CA GLU A 129 -8.19 10.85 -12.93
C GLU A 129 -9.05 11.16 -11.71
N ASN A 130 -9.83 12.23 -11.80
CA ASN A 130 -10.82 12.57 -10.77
C ASN A 130 -12.18 11.97 -11.15
N PRO A 131 -12.91 11.35 -10.20
CA PRO A 131 -14.29 10.96 -10.44
C PRO A 131 -15.15 12.20 -10.72
N ASN A 132 -16.23 12.05 -11.49
CA ASN A 132 -17.22 13.09 -11.72
C ASN A 132 -18.44 12.98 -10.79
N PHE A 133 -18.30 12.24 -9.69
CA PHE A 133 -19.33 11.99 -8.69
C PHE A 133 -18.71 11.75 -7.31
N GLU A 134 -19.53 11.98 -6.28
CA GLU A 134 -19.16 11.65 -4.89
C GLU A 134 -19.03 10.15 -4.71
N ALA A 135 -17.91 9.73 -4.11
CA ALA A 135 -17.64 8.32 -3.85
C ALA A 135 -16.63 8.15 -2.71
N PHE A 136 -16.59 6.95 -2.18
CA PHE A 136 -15.63 6.54 -1.15
C PHE A 136 -15.14 5.12 -1.43
N GLN A 137 -14.07 4.74 -0.78
CA GLN A 137 -13.53 3.39 -0.90
C GLN A 137 -13.01 2.85 0.43
N PHE A 138 -13.15 1.53 0.58
CA PHE A 138 -12.48 0.75 1.60
C PHE A 138 -11.31 0.02 0.98
N HIS A 139 -10.19 0.08 1.66
CA HIS A 139 -9.03 -0.74 1.36
C HIS A 139 -8.96 -1.88 2.38
N VAL A 140 -8.65 -3.05 1.93
CA VAL A 140 -8.44 -4.21 2.77
C VAL A 140 -7.19 -4.95 2.34
N CYS A 141 -6.34 -5.29 3.30
CA CYS A 141 -5.14 -6.09 3.07
C CYS A 141 -4.85 -7.07 4.21
N PRO A 142 -4.25 -8.23 3.93
CA PRO A 142 -3.65 -9.08 4.94
C PRO A 142 -2.45 -8.41 5.60
N ASN A 143 -2.40 -8.40 6.94
CA ASN A 143 -1.31 -7.77 7.70
C ASN A 143 0.05 -8.49 7.56
N ARG A 144 0.02 -9.78 7.37
CA ARG A 144 1.21 -10.64 7.34
C ARG A 144 1.10 -11.65 6.21
N PRO A 145 1.23 -11.21 4.94
CA PRO A 145 1.16 -12.12 3.80
C PRO A 145 2.26 -13.18 3.90
N LYS A 146 1.94 -14.39 3.49
CA LYS A 146 2.88 -15.53 3.43
C LYS A 146 3.57 -15.66 2.08
N SER A 147 3.01 -15.04 1.03
CA SER A 147 3.65 -14.96 -0.28
C SER A 147 5.00 -14.26 -0.17
N ARG A 148 5.98 -14.76 -0.90
CA ARG A 148 7.35 -14.24 -0.91
C ARG A 148 7.79 -13.92 -2.32
N GLY A 149 8.40 -12.78 -2.47
CA GLY A 149 8.97 -12.30 -3.69
C GLY A 149 10.48 -12.09 -3.63
N PHE A 150 10.99 -11.35 -4.58
CA PHE A 150 12.41 -11.05 -4.67
C PHE A 150 12.70 -9.72 -5.37
N VAL A 151 13.89 -9.19 -5.12
CA VAL A 151 14.50 -8.06 -5.82
C VAL A 151 15.83 -8.53 -6.39
N LYS A 152 15.97 -8.57 -7.73
CA LYS A 152 17.18 -9.02 -8.42
C LYS A 152 17.64 -8.00 -9.45
N ILE A 153 18.91 -7.66 -9.47
CA ILE A 153 19.49 -6.85 -10.54
C ILE A 153 19.37 -7.59 -11.87
N LYS A 154 19.21 -6.90 -12.98
CA LYS A 154 19.13 -7.51 -14.32
C LYS A 154 20.49 -7.54 -15.03
N THR A 155 21.33 -6.57 -14.71
CA THR A 155 22.63 -6.35 -15.29
C THR A 155 23.60 -5.84 -14.21
N ASN A 156 24.87 -5.67 -14.57
CA ASN A 156 25.86 -5.03 -13.72
C ASN A 156 25.85 -3.48 -13.82
N ASN A 157 24.94 -2.90 -14.60
CA ASN A 157 24.80 -1.45 -14.73
C ASN A 157 23.90 -0.92 -13.59
N TYR A 158 24.44 -0.02 -12.75
CA TYR A 158 23.71 0.56 -11.62
C TYR A 158 22.50 1.42 -12.01
N LYS A 159 22.43 1.89 -13.26
CA LYS A 159 21.30 2.69 -13.77
C LYS A 159 20.08 1.84 -14.09
N ASP A 160 20.26 0.56 -14.32
CA ASP A 160 19.16 -0.32 -14.71
C ASP A 160 18.28 -0.62 -13.50
N ASP A 161 16.97 -0.63 -13.71
CA ASP A 161 16.02 -1.00 -12.66
C ASP A 161 16.10 -2.50 -12.36
N PRO A 162 16.04 -2.89 -11.09
CA PRO A 162 16.01 -4.29 -10.71
C PRO A 162 14.70 -4.95 -11.17
N LYS A 163 14.72 -6.27 -11.28
CA LYS A 163 13.51 -7.07 -11.37
C LYS A 163 12.90 -7.18 -9.97
N ILE A 164 11.68 -6.69 -9.81
CA ILE A 164 10.90 -6.76 -8.58
C ILE A 164 9.75 -7.73 -8.84
N GLN A 165 9.62 -8.73 -8.00
CA GLN A 165 8.58 -9.73 -8.10
C GLN A 165 7.99 -10.00 -6.73
N PHE A 166 6.75 -9.57 -6.49
CA PHE A 166 6.09 -9.74 -5.19
C PHE A 166 5.48 -11.13 -5.00
N ASN A 167 5.08 -11.78 -6.08
CA ASN A 167 4.37 -13.06 -6.05
C ASN A 167 3.08 -13.02 -5.21
N TYR A 168 2.33 -11.92 -5.32
CA TYR A 168 1.08 -11.74 -4.61
C TYR A 168 0.13 -12.93 -4.77
N LEU A 169 -0.56 -13.28 -3.68
CA LEU A 169 -1.59 -14.32 -3.61
C LEU A 169 -1.13 -15.73 -4.06
N LYS A 170 0.18 -15.98 -4.12
CA LYS A 170 0.69 -17.33 -4.41
C LYS A 170 0.48 -18.31 -3.27
N HIS A 171 0.40 -17.80 -2.04
CA HIS A 171 0.07 -18.61 -0.88
C HIS A 171 -1.45 -18.61 -0.67
N GLU A 172 -2.04 -19.80 -0.46
CA GLU A 172 -3.49 -19.98 -0.33
C GLU A 172 -4.09 -19.18 0.85
N ASP A 173 -3.35 -19.07 1.97
CA ASP A 173 -3.79 -18.29 3.11
C ASP A 173 -3.97 -16.79 2.77
N ASP A 174 -3.11 -16.23 1.92
CA ASP A 174 -3.23 -14.82 1.52
C ASP A 174 -4.51 -14.61 0.71
N LEU A 175 -4.79 -15.52 -0.21
CA LEU A 175 -6.02 -15.48 -1.01
C LEU A 175 -7.26 -15.67 -0.12
N LYS A 176 -7.20 -16.60 0.84
CA LYS A 176 -8.30 -16.83 1.80
C LYS A 176 -8.56 -15.58 2.62
N GLN A 177 -7.53 -15.01 3.25
CA GLN A 177 -7.65 -13.79 4.06
C GLN A 177 -8.18 -12.60 3.25
N MET A 178 -7.74 -12.44 2.01
CA MET A 178 -8.23 -11.41 1.11
C MET A 178 -9.75 -11.56 0.84
N ARG A 179 -10.22 -12.78 0.53
CA ARG A 179 -11.64 -13.07 0.31
C ARG A 179 -12.48 -12.78 1.56
N GLU A 180 -12.01 -13.20 2.73
CA GLU A 180 -12.65 -12.93 4.02
C GLU A 180 -12.74 -11.42 4.27
N GLY A 181 -11.65 -10.69 4.03
CA GLY A 181 -11.59 -9.24 4.19
C GLY A 181 -12.56 -8.49 3.28
N VAL A 182 -12.65 -8.86 2.02
CA VAL A 182 -13.64 -8.30 1.07
C VAL A 182 -15.07 -8.57 1.55
N GLY A 183 -15.33 -9.77 2.08
CA GLY A 183 -16.63 -10.12 2.65
C GLY A 183 -17.00 -9.26 3.86
N ILE A 184 -16.04 -8.97 4.75
CA ILE A 184 -16.24 -8.10 5.90
C ILE A 184 -16.50 -6.65 5.46
N ALA A 185 -15.67 -6.13 4.55
CA ALA A 185 -15.82 -4.77 4.03
C ALA A 185 -17.20 -4.55 3.38
N LYS A 186 -17.68 -5.51 2.58
CA LYS A 186 -19.03 -5.47 2.00
C LYS A 186 -20.11 -5.43 3.08
N LYS A 187 -19.99 -6.23 4.14
CA LYS A 187 -20.96 -6.22 5.26
C LYS A 187 -20.98 -4.86 5.95
N ILE A 188 -19.82 -4.27 6.24
CA ILE A 188 -19.73 -2.93 6.85
C ILE A 188 -20.46 -1.90 5.98
N CYS A 189 -20.21 -1.89 4.69
CA CYS A 189 -20.86 -0.95 3.78
C CYS A 189 -22.38 -1.16 3.69
N LEU A 190 -22.86 -2.41 3.69
CA LEU A 190 -24.28 -2.73 3.57
C LEU A 190 -25.07 -2.45 4.86
N LEU A 191 -24.47 -2.60 6.05
CA LEU A 191 -25.13 -2.32 7.31
C LEU A 191 -25.58 -0.85 7.43
N TYR A 192 -24.83 0.08 6.86
CA TYR A 192 -25.16 1.52 6.90
C TYR A 192 -26.01 1.98 5.70
N THR A 193 -26.23 1.15 4.70
CA THR A 193 -27.06 1.48 3.53
C THR A 193 -28.47 0.91 3.62
N SER A 194 -28.71 -0.15 4.37
CA SER A 194 -30.02 -0.74 4.60
C SER A 194 -30.87 0.05 5.60
N ASP A 195 -30.28 0.55 6.68
CA ASP A 195 -31.00 1.34 7.68
C ASP A 195 -31.45 2.72 7.16
N ALA A 196 -30.75 3.29 6.17
CA ALA A 196 -31.17 4.52 5.52
C ALA A 196 -32.32 4.36 4.49
N ALA A 197 -32.66 3.12 4.14
CA ALA A 197 -33.79 2.85 3.23
C ALA A 197 -35.10 2.60 3.99
N ASP A 198 -35.03 2.18 5.26
CA ASP A 198 -36.23 1.91 6.08
C ASP A 198 -36.76 3.15 6.81
N ASP A 199 -35.93 4.20 7.01
CA ASP A 199 -36.35 5.48 7.57
C ASP A 199 -36.99 6.44 6.54
N ALA A 200 -37.14 6.03 5.28
CA ALA A 200 -37.71 6.81 4.19
C ALA A 200 -39.06 6.26 3.67
N SER A 201 -39.73 5.41 4.45
CA SER A 201 -41.09 4.90 4.12
C SER A 201 -42.15 5.40 5.08
#